data_cad83568d20e9f7cd80314df559d4a23
#
_entry.id   cad83568d20e9f7cd80314df559d4a23
#
_cell.length_a   1.000
_cell.length_b   1.000
_cell.length_c   1.000
_cell.angle_alpha   90.00
_cell.angle_beta   90.00
_cell.angle_gamma   90.00
#
_symmetry.space_group_name_H-M   'P 1'
#
loop_
_entity.id
_entity.type
_entity.pdbx_description
1 polymer ?
#
loop_
_entity_poly.entity_id
_entity_poly.type
_entity_poly.pdbx_seq_one_letter_code
_entity_poly.pdbx_strand_id
1 'polypeptide(L)'
;MKQDTLEGRAKTKNGVKRLCFSAVCILLEAAFIIAMITKLNQYAEIINLMTRLLAGVLVLKLYASDQTSSMKMPWVILILVFPILGVGLYLLIGLNGGTRKMRERYDQIDRELLPLLPNDSECRETLGRKIPKAGNISDYIQKNASYPVYQNTDVIYYDEAVKGLEAQLADLAKAEKFIFMEYHAIEDAQAWHKIQRVLEDRVKAGVEVRVFYDDMGSIGFINTDFIKKMENVGIHCRVFNPFTPGLNVFLNNRDHRKITVIDGKVGFTGGYNLANEYFNFTHPYGQWKDTGIRLEGEAVRSLTVTFLEMWNAVSDKDKNDSDFTEFLVQTDYQAKQTGFIQPYADSPMDHEQVGEEVYISMVNKAEKYCWFMTPYLIITDEMTHALCLAAKRGVDVRIITPGIPDKKMIYNITRSFYHGLVKHGVRIYEWTPGFCHAKISVADDCMATSGTINLDNRSLYHHFENGCFMADCQAVLDIRNDLAATMDECREVTEQYSTGRSAYLRLGQLFMRLFAGLL
;
A
#
# COMPACT_ATOMS: atom_id res chain seq x y z
N MET A 1 -22.08 -30.99 -12.50
CA MET A 1 -21.59 -30.79 -11.12
C MET A 1 -20.77 -29.52 -11.14
N LYS A 2 -21.30 -28.38 -10.63
CA LYS A 2 -20.50 -27.21 -10.36
C LYS A 2 -19.50 -27.60 -9.29
N GLN A 3 -18.21 -27.59 -9.60
CA GLN A 3 -17.18 -27.64 -8.58
C GLN A 3 -17.45 -26.48 -7.61
N ASP A 4 -17.82 -26.82 -6.37
CA ASP A 4 -17.77 -25.89 -5.24
C ASP A 4 -16.31 -25.50 -5.07
N THR A 5 -15.91 -24.41 -5.70
CA THR A 5 -14.60 -23.84 -5.51
C THR A 5 -14.48 -23.40 -4.07
N LEU A 6 -13.31 -23.55 -3.46
CA LEU A 6 -13.02 -23.07 -2.10
C LEU A 6 -13.38 -21.59 -1.94
N GLU A 7 -13.31 -20.78 -3.01
CA GLU A 7 -13.83 -19.41 -3.11
C GLU A 7 -15.32 -19.26 -2.75
N GLY A 8 -16.17 -20.21 -3.17
CA GLY A 8 -17.59 -20.21 -2.83
C GLY A 8 -17.86 -20.42 -1.33
N ARG A 9 -16.91 -21.06 -0.62
CA ARG A 9 -17.00 -21.28 0.83
C ARG A 9 -16.39 -20.12 1.65
N ALA A 10 -15.35 -19.46 1.14
CA ALA A 10 -14.68 -18.34 1.81
C ALA A 10 -15.53 -17.05 1.78
N LYS A 11 -16.40 -16.86 0.80
CA LYS A 11 -17.49 -15.85 0.82
C LYS A 11 -18.52 -16.22 1.90
N THR A 12 -18.05 -16.28 3.11
CA THR A 12 -18.81 -16.80 4.23
C THR A 12 -19.97 -15.88 4.58
N LYS A 13 -21.09 -16.49 5.00
CA LYS A 13 -22.27 -15.81 5.54
C LYS A 13 -21.95 -14.68 6.54
N ASN A 14 -20.78 -14.73 7.20
CA ASN A 14 -20.39 -13.75 8.21
C ASN A 14 -19.76 -12.49 7.62
N GLY A 15 -18.86 -12.58 6.62
CA GLY A 15 -18.31 -11.41 5.92
C GLY A 15 -19.39 -10.64 5.18
N VAL A 16 -20.26 -11.35 4.44
CA VAL A 16 -21.42 -10.75 3.77
C VAL A 16 -22.40 -10.14 4.77
N LYS A 17 -22.68 -10.82 5.92
CA LYS A 17 -23.54 -10.26 6.97
C LYS A 17 -22.97 -8.99 7.58
N ARG A 18 -21.65 -8.93 7.83
CA ARG A 18 -20.97 -7.73 8.34
C ARG A 18 -21.07 -6.57 7.33
N LEU A 19 -20.80 -6.83 6.05
CA LEU A 19 -20.93 -5.85 4.97
C LEU A 19 -22.37 -5.36 4.81
N CYS A 20 -23.37 -6.28 4.80
CA CYS A 20 -24.78 -5.91 4.75
C CYS A 20 -25.20 -5.09 5.97
N PHE A 21 -24.80 -5.48 7.17
CA PHE A 21 -25.08 -4.73 8.39
C PHE A 21 -24.52 -3.31 8.33
N SER A 22 -23.29 -3.17 7.83
CA SER A 22 -22.64 -1.87 7.67
C SER A 22 -23.31 -0.99 6.62
N ALA A 23 -23.70 -1.59 5.49
CA ALA A 23 -24.49 -0.88 4.48
C ALA A 23 -25.82 -0.39 5.05
N VAL A 24 -26.49 -1.21 5.86
CA VAL A 24 -27.72 -0.82 6.56
C VAL A 24 -27.47 0.31 7.56
N CYS A 25 -26.39 0.26 8.35
CA CYS A 25 -26.03 1.34 9.27
C CYS A 25 -25.75 2.66 8.54
N ILE A 26 -25.00 2.63 7.44
CA ILE A 26 -24.73 3.81 6.60
C ILE A 26 -26.04 4.37 6.02
N LEU A 27 -26.95 3.51 5.55
CA LEU A 27 -28.26 3.93 5.03
C LEU A 27 -29.14 4.54 6.14
N LEU A 28 -29.11 3.98 7.35
CA LEU A 28 -29.82 4.54 8.50
C LEU A 28 -29.25 5.89 8.93
N GLU A 29 -27.93 6.04 8.92
CA GLU A 29 -27.27 7.32 9.18
C GLU A 29 -27.61 8.37 8.12
N ALA A 30 -27.58 8.00 6.85
CA ALA A 30 -28.02 8.88 5.76
C ALA A 30 -29.50 9.26 5.90
N ALA A 31 -30.38 8.31 6.21
CA ALA A 31 -31.80 8.57 6.46
C ALA A 31 -32.02 9.46 7.70
N PHE A 32 -31.24 9.27 8.77
CA PHE A 32 -31.28 10.12 9.96
C PHE A 32 -30.84 11.56 9.63
N ILE A 33 -29.76 11.74 8.86
CA ILE A 33 -29.29 13.05 8.40
C ILE A 33 -30.38 13.73 7.55
N ILE A 34 -31.00 13.02 6.62
CA ILE A 34 -32.09 13.53 5.77
C ILE A 34 -33.30 13.91 6.64
N ALA A 35 -33.69 13.07 7.61
CA ALA A 35 -34.81 13.36 8.51
C ALA A 35 -34.52 14.57 9.42
N MET A 36 -33.29 14.72 9.90
CA MET A 36 -32.85 15.89 10.65
C MET A 36 -32.95 17.17 9.80
N ILE A 37 -32.45 17.13 8.57
CA ILE A 37 -32.51 18.25 7.64
C ILE A 37 -33.96 18.66 7.36
N THR A 38 -34.86 17.69 7.18
CA THR A 38 -36.27 17.98 6.84
C THR A 38 -37.10 18.45 8.03
N LYS A 39 -36.84 17.97 9.24
CA LYS A 39 -37.58 18.37 10.46
C LYS A 39 -37.11 19.67 11.11
N LEU A 40 -35.86 20.07 10.88
CA LEU A 40 -35.30 21.33 11.37
C LEU A 40 -35.71 22.58 10.57
N ASN A 41 -36.66 22.42 9.62
CA ASN A 41 -37.03 23.48 8.68
C ASN A 41 -37.64 24.74 9.35
N GLN A 42 -38.16 24.65 10.60
CA GLN A 42 -38.67 25.82 11.33
C GLN A 42 -37.52 26.74 11.88
N TYR A 43 -36.26 26.25 11.91
CA TYR A 43 -35.07 27.03 12.29
C TYR A 43 -34.13 27.24 11.10
N ALA A 44 -34.63 26.99 9.90
CA ALA A 44 -33.82 26.87 8.67
C ALA A 44 -32.92 28.08 8.41
N GLU A 45 -33.38 29.30 8.67
CA GLU A 45 -32.59 30.50 8.37
C GLU A 45 -31.37 30.63 9.29
N ILE A 46 -31.54 30.44 10.61
CA ILE A 46 -30.47 30.54 11.60
C ILE A 46 -29.46 29.41 11.40
N ILE A 47 -29.98 28.16 11.23
CA ILE A 47 -29.14 26.99 10.99
C ILE A 47 -28.36 27.15 9.69
N ASN A 48 -29.00 27.65 8.64
CA ASN A 48 -28.35 27.88 7.35
C ASN A 48 -27.24 28.95 7.44
N LEU A 49 -27.50 30.05 8.17
CA LEU A 49 -26.50 31.08 8.39
C LEU A 49 -25.30 30.54 9.19
N MET A 50 -25.56 29.88 10.31
CA MET A 50 -24.51 29.29 11.15
C MET A 50 -23.69 28.25 10.40
N THR A 51 -24.36 27.39 9.60
CA THR A 51 -23.69 26.36 8.79
C THR A 51 -22.82 26.99 7.69
N ARG A 52 -23.28 28.08 7.04
CA ARG A 52 -22.48 28.81 6.04
C ARG A 52 -21.26 29.49 6.66
N LEU A 53 -21.39 30.08 7.84
CA LEU A 53 -20.26 30.64 8.56
C LEU A 53 -19.24 29.54 8.95
N LEU A 54 -19.72 28.42 9.47
CA LEU A 54 -18.87 27.27 9.79
C LEU A 54 -18.21 26.69 8.53
N ALA A 55 -18.98 26.58 7.42
CA ALA A 55 -18.45 26.15 6.12
C ALA A 55 -17.29 27.05 5.67
N GLY A 56 -17.44 28.38 5.78
CA GLY A 56 -16.37 29.33 5.46
C GLY A 56 -15.13 29.11 6.31
N VAL A 57 -15.29 28.94 7.63
CA VAL A 57 -14.16 28.66 8.55
C VAL A 57 -13.48 27.33 8.19
N LEU A 58 -14.25 26.25 7.92
CA LEU A 58 -13.70 24.96 7.55
C LEU A 58 -12.96 24.99 6.21
N VAL A 59 -13.49 25.71 5.22
CA VAL A 59 -12.82 25.89 3.93
C VAL A 59 -11.51 26.65 4.09
N LEU A 60 -11.48 27.72 4.91
CA LEU A 60 -10.24 28.44 5.21
C LEU A 60 -9.22 27.55 5.95
N LYS A 61 -9.68 26.70 6.88
CA LYS A 61 -8.83 25.72 7.56
C LYS A 61 -8.26 24.69 6.59
N LEU A 62 -9.09 24.15 5.69
CA LEU A 62 -8.65 23.23 4.63
C LEU A 62 -7.65 23.90 3.69
N TYR A 63 -7.92 25.15 3.28
CA TYR A 63 -7.00 25.91 2.44
C TYR A 63 -5.62 26.09 3.10
N ALA A 64 -5.60 26.40 4.39
CA ALA A 64 -4.37 26.61 5.17
C ALA A 64 -3.66 25.31 5.60
N SER A 65 -4.25 24.12 5.37
CA SER A 65 -3.60 22.83 5.71
C SER A 65 -2.51 22.47 4.70
N ASP A 66 -1.54 21.66 5.11
CA ASP A 66 -0.40 21.21 4.27
C ASP A 66 -0.75 20.04 3.33
N GLN A 67 -2.02 19.57 3.33
CA GLN A 67 -2.47 18.52 2.44
C GLN A 67 -2.41 18.95 0.96
N THR A 68 -2.24 18.00 0.05
CA THR A 68 -2.26 18.25 -1.40
C THR A 68 -3.63 18.70 -1.90
N SER A 69 -3.65 19.43 -3.02
CA SER A 69 -4.89 19.92 -3.63
C SER A 69 -5.86 18.77 -3.95
N SER A 70 -5.36 17.64 -4.39
CA SER A 70 -6.15 16.43 -4.70
C SER A 70 -6.96 15.92 -3.50
N MET A 71 -6.44 16.10 -2.28
CA MET A 71 -7.11 15.69 -1.04
C MET A 71 -8.08 16.75 -0.50
N LYS A 72 -7.77 18.04 -0.67
CA LYS A 72 -8.60 19.15 -0.16
C LYS A 72 -9.83 19.42 -1.03
N MET A 73 -9.66 19.41 -2.36
CA MET A 73 -10.69 19.87 -3.30
C MET A 73 -12.02 19.15 -3.18
N PRO A 74 -12.08 17.81 -3.01
CA PRO A 74 -13.34 17.11 -2.80
C PRO A 74 -14.13 17.65 -1.60
N TRP A 75 -13.44 17.89 -0.49
CA TRP A 75 -14.04 18.44 0.73
C TRP A 75 -14.49 19.89 0.54
N VAL A 76 -13.67 20.73 -0.07
CA VAL A 76 -13.99 22.14 -0.36
C VAL A 76 -15.25 22.22 -1.23
N ILE A 77 -15.31 21.43 -2.31
CA ILE A 77 -16.47 21.41 -3.21
C ILE A 77 -17.71 20.90 -2.47
N LEU A 78 -17.60 19.81 -1.72
CA LEU A 78 -18.73 19.24 -0.97
C LEU A 78 -19.29 20.22 0.06
N ILE A 79 -18.40 20.91 0.81
CA ILE A 79 -18.78 21.91 1.83
C ILE A 79 -19.43 23.13 1.19
N LEU A 80 -18.92 23.61 0.04
CA LEU A 80 -19.46 24.82 -0.61
C LEU A 80 -20.76 24.55 -1.36
N VAL A 81 -20.88 23.39 -2.03
CA VAL A 81 -22.07 23.05 -2.82
C VAL A 81 -23.22 22.56 -1.93
N PHE A 82 -22.90 21.81 -0.89
CA PHE A 82 -23.88 21.23 0.05
C PHE A 82 -23.47 21.56 1.51
N PRO A 83 -23.59 22.80 1.99
CA PRO A 83 -23.02 23.22 3.27
C PRO A 83 -23.42 22.34 4.46
N ILE A 84 -24.68 22.02 4.61
CA ILE A 84 -25.17 21.22 5.75
C ILE A 84 -24.60 19.79 5.67
N LEU A 85 -24.72 19.14 4.51
CA LEU A 85 -24.22 17.78 4.30
C LEU A 85 -22.69 17.74 4.35
N GLY A 86 -22.03 18.68 3.65
CA GLY A 86 -20.57 18.75 3.56
C GLY A 86 -19.91 19.03 4.90
N VAL A 87 -20.44 19.99 5.67
CA VAL A 87 -19.97 20.27 7.04
C VAL A 87 -20.21 19.06 7.94
N GLY A 88 -21.40 18.47 7.88
CA GLY A 88 -21.73 17.28 8.67
C GLY A 88 -20.79 16.11 8.38
N LEU A 89 -20.59 15.77 7.12
CA LEU A 89 -19.69 14.69 6.71
C LEU A 89 -18.22 15.01 7.05
N TYR A 90 -17.79 16.26 6.87
CA TYR A 90 -16.42 16.65 7.22
C TYR A 90 -16.16 16.55 8.73
N LEU A 91 -17.12 16.96 9.57
CA LEU A 91 -17.00 16.82 11.02
C LEU A 91 -17.02 15.34 11.47
N LEU A 92 -17.76 14.49 10.76
CA LEU A 92 -17.87 13.06 11.07
C LEU A 92 -16.68 12.22 10.55
N ILE A 93 -16.20 12.55 9.35
CA ILE A 93 -15.23 11.71 8.61
C ILE A 93 -13.90 12.44 8.42
N GLY A 94 -13.94 13.74 8.12
CA GLY A 94 -12.78 14.56 7.77
C GLY A 94 -11.93 15.00 8.96
N LEU A 95 -12.48 15.00 10.17
CA LEU A 95 -11.71 15.29 11.38
C LEU A 95 -11.13 14.00 11.94
N ASN A 96 -9.82 13.82 11.79
CA ASN A 96 -9.06 12.63 12.22
C ASN A 96 -8.98 12.44 13.76
N GLY A 97 -10.00 12.80 14.52
CA GLY A 97 -10.00 12.67 15.98
C GLY A 97 -9.88 11.22 16.48
N GLY A 98 -10.42 10.24 15.72
CA GLY A 98 -10.33 8.81 16.03
C GLY A 98 -8.93 8.22 15.83
N THR A 99 -8.09 8.86 15.00
CA THR A 99 -6.73 8.40 14.70
C THR A 99 -5.71 8.84 15.77
N ARG A 100 -6.05 9.82 16.61
CA ARG A 100 -5.12 10.41 17.59
C ARG A 100 -4.50 9.37 18.54
N LYS A 101 -5.31 8.48 19.10
CA LYS A 101 -4.81 7.43 20.01
C LYS A 101 -3.87 6.44 19.29
N MET A 102 -4.20 6.10 18.06
CA MET A 102 -3.35 5.22 17.26
C MET A 102 -2.04 5.91 16.91
N ARG A 103 -2.09 7.18 16.49
CA ARG A 103 -0.90 8.00 16.24
C ARG A 103 -0.01 8.08 17.49
N GLU A 104 -0.56 8.44 18.66
CA GLU A 104 0.19 8.53 19.90
C GLU A 104 0.89 7.21 20.26
N ARG A 105 0.23 6.06 20.00
CA ARG A 105 0.83 4.73 20.21
C ARG A 105 1.92 4.43 19.20
N TYR A 106 1.65 4.69 17.93
CA TYR A 106 2.59 4.47 16.83
C TYR A 106 3.85 5.30 17.07
N ASP A 107 3.71 6.60 17.31
CA ASP A 107 4.81 7.51 17.64
C ASP A 107 5.61 7.08 18.88
N GLN A 108 4.96 6.46 19.87
CA GLN A 108 5.65 5.95 21.05
C GLN A 108 6.54 4.75 20.67
N ILE A 109 6.00 3.80 19.90
CA ILE A 109 6.74 2.60 19.47
C ILE A 109 7.88 2.98 18.50
N ASP A 110 7.66 3.91 17.59
CA ASP A 110 8.71 4.39 16.67
C ASP A 110 9.89 5.01 17.41
N ARG A 111 9.64 5.76 18.48
CA ARG A 111 10.72 6.32 19.32
C ARG A 111 11.57 5.26 20.01
N GLU A 112 11.04 4.07 20.22
CA GLU A 112 11.77 2.95 20.80
C GLU A 112 12.45 2.09 19.75
N LEU A 113 11.82 1.86 18.60
CA LEU A 113 12.28 0.93 17.56
C LEU A 113 13.24 1.56 16.54
N LEU A 114 12.89 2.73 15.98
CA LEU A 114 13.69 3.35 14.92
C LEU A 114 15.14 3.66 15.34
N PRO A 115 15.43 4.08 16.60
CA PRO A 115 16.81 4.28 17.05
C PRO A 115 17.64 2.98 17.14
N LEU A 116 17.01 1.80 17.10
CA LEU A 116 17.69 0.50 17.08
C LEU A 116 18.21 0.13 15.70
N LEU A 117 17.76 0.82 14.64
CA LEU A 117 18.31 0.67 13.31
C LEU A 117 19.72 1.29 13.22
N PRO A 118 20.63 0.68 12.45
CA PRO A 118 21.98 1.20 12.34
C PRO A 118 22.00 2.56 11.63
N ASN A 119 22.88 3.46 12.07
CA ASN A 119 23.16 4.71 11.37
C ASN A 119 24.54 4.63 10.71
N ASP A 120 24.62 3.90 9.60
CA ASP A 120 25.88 3.73 8.84
C ASP A 120 26.06 4.90 7.86
N SER A 121 26.85 5.89 8.29
CA SER A 121 27.19 7.04 7.43
C SER A 121 28.10 6.64 6.26
N GLU A 122 28.95 5.63 6.41
CA GLU A 122 29.90 5.19 5.37
C GLU A 122 29.17 4.55 4.19
N CYS A 123 28.20 3.67 4.47
CA CYS A 123 27.36 3.07 3.44
C CYS A 123 26.63 4.15 2.62
N ARG A 124 26.01 5.11 3.29
CA ARG A 124 25.29 6.23 2.66
C ARG A 124 26.20 7.12 1.81
N GLU A 125 27.37 7.52 2.35
CA GLU A 125 28.35 8.32 1.61
C GLU A 125 28.89 7.56 0.38
N THR A 126 29.07 6.25 0.50
CA THR A 126 29.53 5.40 -0.60
C THR A 126 28.48 5.35 -1.72
N LEU A 127 27.19 5.21 -1.39
CA LEU A 127 26.11 5.32 -2.37
C LEU A 127 26.10 6.72 -3.03
N GLY A 128 26.20 7.77 -2.23
CA GLY A 128 26.22 9.16 -2.72
C GLY A 128 27.38 9.46 -3.67
N ARG A 129 28.56 8.88 -3.41
CA ARG A 129 29.73 8.99 -4.31
C ARG A 129 29.58 8.16 -5.59
N LYS A 130 29.02 6.95 -5.48
CA LYS A 130 28.89 6.03 -6.62
C LYS A 130 27.76 6.41 -7.56
N ILE A 131 26.57 6.72 -6.99
CA ILE A 131 25.37 7.09 -7.74
C ILE A 131 24.70 8.29 -7.05
N PRO A 132 25.14 9.54 -7.32
CA PRO A 132 24.68 10.72 -6.60
C PRO A 132 23.14 10.89 -6.59
N LYS A 133 22.47 10.51 -7.70
CA LYS A 133 21.02 10.59 -7.79
C LYS A 133 20.31 9.59 -6.87
N ALA A 134 20.82 8.37 -6.72
CA ALA A 134 20.30 7.38 -5.78
C ALA A 134 20.65 7.74 -4.34
N GLY A 135 21.86 8.27 -4.09
CA GLY A 135 22.28 8.75 -2.77
C GLY A 135 21.35 9.86 -2.24
N ASN A 136 20.94 10.78 -3.09
CA ASN A 136 20.01 11.84 -2.70
C ASN A 136 18.62 11.31 -2.28
N ILE A 137 18.11 10.27 -2.96
CA ILE A 137 16.86 9.61 -2.59
C ILE A 137 17.03 8.84 -1.27
N SER A 138 18.12 8.10 -1.14
CA SER A 138 18.47 7.38 0.09
C SER A 138 18.59 8.31 1.30
N ASP A 139 19.21 9.48 1.12
CA ASP A 139 19.31 10.52 2.15
C ASP A 139 17.93 11.04 2.59
N TYR A 140 17.01 11.19 1.64
CA TYR A 140 15.63 11.59 1.93
C TYR A 140 14.93 10.51 2.79
N ILE A 141 14.98 9.24 2.39
CA ILE A 141 14.37 8.13 3.15
C ILE A 141 14.95 8.08 4.56
N GLN A 142 16.29 8.15 4.70
CA GLN A 142 16.95 8.11 6.01
C GLN A 142 16.53 9.28 6.91
N LYS A 143 16.42 10.50 6.37
CA LYS A 143 16.15 11.69 7.17
C LYS A 143 14.67 11.80 7.58
N ASN A 144 13.76 11.38 6.71
CA ASN A 144 12.33 11.62 6.90
C ASN A 144 11.56 10.37 7.35
N ALA A 145 12.07 9.18 7.04
CA ALA A 145 11.47 7.92 7.49
C ALA A 145 12.38 7.12 8.46
N SER A 146 13.60 7.59 8.74
CA SER A 146 14.57 6.95 9.65
C SER A 146 15.06 5.55 9.25
N TYR A 147 14.78 5.08 8.04
CA TYR A 147 15.23 3.78 7.54
C TYR A 147 16.59 3.87 6.86
N PRO A 148 17.61 3.13 7.32
CA PRO A 148 18.96 3.18 6.76
C PRO A 148 19.12 2.38 5.47
N VAL A 149 20.14 2.71 4.69
CA VAL A 149 20.60 1.93 3.56
C VAL A 149 21.64 0.91 3.99
N TYR A 150 21.64 -0.27 3.38
CA TYR A 150 22.51 -1.40 3.69
C TYR A 150 23.25 -1.88 2.44
N GLN A 151 24.48 -2.39 2.64
CA GLN A 151 25.27 -3.06 1.59
C GLN A 151 25.34 -4.58 1.80
N ASN A 152 25.45 -5.03 3.06
CA ASN A 152 25.58 -6.44 3.39
C ASN A 152 24.21 -7.17 3.32
N THR A 153 23.61 -7.20 2.12
CA THR A 153 22.31 -7.82 1.87
C THR A 153 22.21 -8.28 0.43
N ASP A 154 21.88 -9.55 0.22
CA ASP A 154 21.53 -10.07 -1.08
C ASP A 154 20.03 -9.90 -1.35
N VAL A 155 19.70 -9.60 -2.60
CA VAL A 155 18.31 -9.45 -3.07
C VAL A 155 18.05 -10.41 -4.22
N ILE A 156 16.96 -11.16 -4.12
CA ILE A 156 16.41 -11.96 -5.23
C ILE A 156 15.06 -11.38 -5.60
N TYR A 157 14.89 -11.01 -6.86
CA TYR A 157 13.63 -10.57 -7.43
C TYR A 157 12.87 -11.74 -8.03
N TYR A 158 11.56 -11.81 -7.76
CA TYR A 158 10.64 -12.78 -8.34
C TYR A 158 9.64 -12.05 -9.23
N ASP A 159 9.70 -12.31 -10.51
CA ASP A 159 8.82 -11.79 -11.56
C ASP A 159 7.39 -12.39 -11.51
N GLU A 160 7.21 -13.48 -10.74
CA GLU A 160 5.95 -14.15 -10.51
C GLU A 160 5.74 -14.44 -9.01
N ALA A 161 4.57 -14.13 -8.47
CA ALA A 161 4.23 -14.35 -7.07
C ALA A 161 4.37 -15.83 -6.64
N VAL A 162 4.09 -16.77 -7.56
CA VAL A 162 4.20 -18.22 -7.25
C VAL A 162 5.64 -18.62 -6.95
N LYS A 163 6.63 -18.07 -7.66
CA LYS A 163 8.05 -18.31 -7.40
C LYS A 163 8.45 -17.75 -6.02
N GLY A 164 7.93 -16.56 -5.69
CA GLY A 164 8.10 -15.96 -4.36
C GLY A 164 7.49 -16.82 -3.26
N LEU A 165 6.28 -17.36 -3.45
CA LEU A 165 5.63 -18.26 -2.48
C LEU A 165 6.43 -19.56 -2.27
N GLU A 166 6.96 -20.16 -3.33
CA GLU A 166 7.77 -21.38 -3.23
C GLU A 166 9.06 -21.14 -2.44
N ALA A 167 9.74 -20.02 -2.71
CA ALA A 167 10.93 -19.62 -1.96
C ALA A 167 10.59 -19.32 -0.48
N GLN A 168 9.49 -18.63 -0.24
CA GLN A 168 9.01 -18.31 1.11
C GLN A 168 8.70 -19.58 1.91
N LEU A 169 8.01 -20.56 1.32
CA LEU A 169 7.74 -21.86 1.95
C LEU A 169 9.04 -22.61 2.30
N ALA A 170 10.02 -22.58 1.40
CA ALA A 170 11.32 -23.22 1.61
C ALA A 170 12.13 -22.58 2.76
N ASP A 171 12.05 -21.26 2.92
CA ASP A 171 12.75 -20.57 4.00
C ASP A 171 11.97 -20.62 5.31
N LEU A 172 10.63 -20.53 5.30
CA LEU A 172 9.79 -20.74 6.49
C LEU A 172 10.06 -22.12 7.14
N ALA A 173 10.27 -23.16 6.32
CA ALA A 173 10.57 -24.50 6.81
C ALA A 173 11.90 -24.61 7.57
N LYS A 174 12.81 -23.64 7.41
CA LYS A 174 14.14 -23.58 8.05
C LYS A 174 14.17 -22.70 9.30
N ALA A 175 13.08 -22.02 9.63
CA ALA A 175 13.04 -21.13 10.78
C ALA A 175 13.38 -21.83 12.09
N GLU A 176 14.22 -21.20 12.92
CA GLU A 176 14.73 -21.75 14.17
C GLU A 176 14.25 -20.98 15.41
N LYS A 177 13.99 -19.66 15.28
CA LYS A 177 13.69 -18.78 16.41
C LYS A 177 12.30 -18.18 16.32
N PHE A 178 12.04 -17.39 15.24
CA PHE A 178 10.77 -16.73 15.06
C PHE A 178 10.40 -16.51 13.59
N ILE A 179 9.08 -16.43 13.35
CA ILE A 179 8.48 -16.07 12.07
C ILE A 179 7.47 -14.95 12.31
N PHE A 180 7.62 -13.84 11.59
CA PHE A 180 6.66 -12.73 11.57
C PHE A 180 6.06 -12.61 10.19
N MET A 181 4.73 -12.53 10.11
CA MET A 181 3.99 -12.37 8.86
C MET A 181 2.92 -11.29 9.00
N GLU A 182 2.97 -10.29 8.13
CA GLU A 182 2.02 -9.17 8.05
C GLU A 182 1.49 -9.10 6.62
N TYR A 183 0.17 -9.21 6.45
CA TYR A 183 -0.46 -9.20 5.14
C TYR A 183 -1.80 -8.47 5.17
N HIS A 184 -2.04 -7.60 4.16
CA HIS A 184 -3.32 -6.92 4.03
C HIS A 184 -4.48 -7.90 3.90
N ALA A 185 -4.34 -8.94 3.09
CA ALA A 185 -5.39 -9.94 2.88
C ALA A 185 -4.86 -11.37 3.01
N ILE A 186 -5.57 -12.16 3.80
CA ILE A 186 -5.37 -13.61 3.93
C ILE A 186 -6.69 -14.28 3.52
N GLU A 187 -6.65 -15.21 2.58
CA GLU A 187 -7.77 -16.05 2.19
C GLU A 187 -7.60 -17.44 2.81
N ASP A 188 -8.61 -17.94 3.53
CA ASP A 188 -8.63 -19.30 4.07
C ASP A 188 -8.78 -20.34 2.93
N ALA A 189 -7.74 -20.42 2.07
CA ALA A 189 -7.71 -21.21 0.83
C ALA A 189 -6.32 -21.82 0.58
N GLN A 190 -6.10 -22.35 -0.63
CA GLN A 190 -4.95 -23.19 -0.96
C GLN A 190 -3.59 -22.54 -0.66
N ALA A 191 -3.41 -21.26 -1.00
CA ALA A 191 -2.14 -20.54 -0.77
C ALA A 191 -1.83 -20.45 0.73
N TRP A 192 -2.80 -20.00 1.53
CA TRP A 192 -2.67 -19.91 2.97
C TRP A 192 -2.46 -21.28 3.62
N HIS A 193 -3.22 -22.30 3.21
CA HIS A 193 -3.09 -23.65 3.79
C HIS A 193 -1.70 -24.26 3.58
N LYS A 194 -1.00 -23.95 2.48
CA LYS A 194 0.40 -24.35 2.31
C LYS A 194 1.31 -23.71 3.36
N ILE A 195 1.15 -22.41 3.57
CA ILE A 195 1.91 -21.65 4.57
C ILE A 195 1.57 -22.13 5.97
N GLN A 196 0.29 -22.20 6.32
CA GLN A 196 -0.19 -22.61 7.65
C GLN A 196 0.41 -23.93 8.11
N ARG A 197 0.46 -24.95 7.22
CA ARG A 197 1.08 -26.24 7.55
C ARG A 197 2.54 -26.09 7.98
N VAL A 198 3.32 -25.30 7.27
CA VAL A 198 4.72 -25.03 7.62
C VAL A 198 4.80 -24.29 8.95
N LEU A 199 3.95 -23.29 9.18
CA LEU A 199 3.91 -22.54 10.44
C LEU A 199 3.57 -23.46 11.63
N GLU A 200 2.57 -24.34 11.49
CA GLU A 200 2.19 -25.31 12.52
C GLU A 200 3.34 -26.28 12.85
N ASP A 201 4.10 -26.70 11.84
CA ASP A 201 5.27 -27.57 12.07
C ASP A 201 6.41 -26.81 12.75
N ARG A 202 6.59 -25.52 12.48
CA ARG A 202 7.57 -24.69 13.17
C ARG A 202 7.15 -24.40 14.62
N VAL A 203 5.87 -24.12 14.88
CA VAL A 203 5.36 -23.98 16.25
C VAL A 203 5.63 -25.25 17.08
N LYS A 204 5.40 -26.46 16.52
CA LYS A 204 5.73 -27.73 17.19
C LYS A 204 7.23 -27.89 17.44
N ALA A 205 8.08 -27.26 16.63
CA ALA A 205 9.53 -27.22 16.81
C ALA A 205 9.99 -26.16 17.82
N GLY A 206 9.08 -25.37 18.41
CA GLY A 206 9.38 -24.33 19.40
C GLY A 206 9.66 -22.95 18.80
N VAL A 207 9.39 -22.75 17.52
CA VAL A 207 9.53 -21.44 16.86
C VAL A 207 8.36 -20.54 17.23
N GLU A 208 8.64 -19.29 17.60
CA GLU A 208 7.62 -18.27 17.81
C GLU A 208 7.03 -17.82 16.46
N VAL A 209 5.70 -17.90 16.31
CA VAL A 209 5.03 -17.51 15.06
C VAL A 209 4.00 -16.42 15.33
N ARG A 210 4.14 -15.28 14.66
CA ARG A 210 3.19 -14.16 14.71
C ARG A 210 2.61 -13.90 13.33
N VAL A 211 1.27 -13.83 13.25
CA VAL A 211 0.53 -13.48 12.03
C VAL A 211 -0.30 -12.24 12.29
N PHE A 212 -0.19 -11.28 11.39
CA PHE A 212 -0.90 -10.01 11.44
C PHE A 212 -1.63 -9.77 10.13
N TYR A 213 -2.89 -9.31 10.17
CA TYR A 213 -3.66 -9.06 8.97
C TYR A 213 -4.61 -7.85 9.12
N ASP A 214 -4.99 -7.24 7.99
CA ASP A 214 -6.02 -6.20 7.95
C ASP A 214 -7.43 -6.81 7.85
N ASP A 215 -8.34 -6.38 8.73
CA ASP A 215 -9.70 -6.93 8.77
C ASP A 215 -10.51 -6.64 7.50
N MET A 216 -10.40 -5.43 6.93
CA MET A 216 -11.12 -5.07 5.71
C MET A 216 -10.55 -5.79 4.48
N GLY A 217 -9.21 -5.91 4.41
CA GLY A 217 -8.56 -6.69 3.35
C GLY A 217 -8.98 -8.15 3.34
N SER A 218 -9.25 -8.69 4.52
CA SER A 218 -9.59 -10.12 4.70
C SER A 218 -11.08 -10.41 4.91
N ILE A 219 -11.95 -9.38 4.96
CA ILE A 219 -13.36 -9.51 5.40
C ILE A 219 -14.21 -10.48 4.56
N GLY A 220 -13.87 -10.67 3.30
CA GLY A 220 -14.54 -11.61 2.39
C GLY A 220 -13.89 -12.99 2.32
N PHE A 221 -12.73 -13.17 2.94
CA PHE A 221 -11.82 -14.28 2.73
C PHE A 221 -11.66 -15.20 3.94
N ILE A 222 -11.83 -14.67 5.16
CA ILE A 222 -11.70 -15.42 6.40
C ILE A 222 -12.96 -15.32 7.27
N ASN A 223 -13.10 -16.27 8.18
CA ASN A 223 -14.18 -16.29 9.18
C ASN A 223 -13.77 -15.49 10.43
N THR A 224 -14.78 -15.08 11.22
CA THR A 224 -14.58 -14.38 12.50
C THR A 224 -13.85 -15.21 13.56
N ASP A 225 -13.73 -16.52 13.37
CA ASP A 225 -13.02 -17.45 14.26
C ASP A 225 -11.55 -17.69 13.84
N PHE A 226 -11.07 -16.99 12.79
CA PHE A 226 -9.72 -17.17 12.26
C PHE A 226 -8.63 -16.97 13.33
N ILE A 227 -8.69 -15.88 14.09
CA ILE A 227 -7.74 -15.62 15.18
C ILE A 227 -7.74 -16.79 16.17
N LYS A 228 -8.94 -17.22 16.60
CA LYS A 228 -9.07 -18.34 17.55
C LYS A 228 -8.50 -19.64 17.00
N LYS A 229 -8.64 -19.89 15.69
CA LYS A 229 -8.04 -21.06 15.04
C LYS A 229 -6.52 -21.00 15.07
N MET A 230 -5.93 -19.83 14.78
CA MET A 230 -4.48 -19.63 14.82
C MET A 230 -3.93 -19.81 16.25
N GLU A 231 -4.55 -19.15 17.23
CA GLU A 231 -4.15 -19.27 18.64
C GLU A 231 -4.24 -20.73 19.15
N ASN A 232 -5.24 -21.50 18.71
CA ASN A 232 -5.41 -22.90 19.12
C ASN A 232 -4.26 -23.81 18.62
N VAL A 233 -3.57 -23.44 17.55
CA VAL A 233 -2.40 -24.16 17.04
C VAL A 233 -1.07 -23.53 17.46
N GLY A 234 -1.12 -22.54 18.36
CA GLY A 234 0.06 -21.87 18.91
C GLY A 234 0.62 -20.75 18.04
N ILE A 235 -0.12 -20.27 17.04
CA ILE A 235 0.25 -19.12 16.22
C ILE A 235 -0.38 -17.87 16.84
N HIS A 236 0.45 -16.91 17.29
CA HIS A 236 -0.04 -15.63 17.78
C HIS A 236 -0.62 -14.83 16.62
N CYS A 237 -1.88 -14.43 16.75
CA CYS A 237 -2.59 -13.76 15.65
C CYS A 237 -3.22 -12.44 16.12
N ARG A 238 -2.92 -11.34 15.40
CA ARG A 238 -3.53 -10.03 15.63
C ARG A 238 -4.16 -9.49 14.35
N VAL A 239 -5.13 -8.60 14.52
CA VAL A 239 -5.86 -7.98 13.41
C VAL A 239 -5.76 -6.46 13.49
N PHE A 240 -5.47 -5.84 12.34
CA PHE A 240 -5.51 -4.39 12.22
C PHE A 240 -6.95 -3.90 12.01
N ASN A 241 -7.31 -2.88 12.79
CA ASN A 241 -8.53 -2.08 12.64
C ASN A 241 -9.78 -2.93 12.38
N PRO A 242 -10.20 -3.75 13.37
CA PRO A 242 -11.38 -4.61 13.24
C PRO A 242 -12.60 -3.77 12.85
N PHE A 243 -13.30 -4.22 11.83
CA PHE A 243 -14.50 -3.53 11.37
C PHE A 243 -15.64 -3.72 12.37
N THR A 244 -15.95 -2.66 13.10
CA THR A 244 -17.14 -2.55 13.94
C THR A 244 -18.17 -1.67 13.26
N PRO A 245 -19.43 -2.10 13.10
CA PRO A 245 -20.48 -1.27 12.54
C PRO A 245 -20.70 -0.02 13.39
N GLY A 246 -20.65 1.16 12.76
CA GLY A 246 -20.78 2.46 13.41
C GLY A 246 -19.89 3.50 12.73
N LEU A 247 -19.95 4.73 13.19
CA LEU A 247 -19.08 5.83 12.73
C LEU A 247 -17.63 5.58 13.16
N ASN A 248 -16.92 4.73 12.43
CA ASN A 248 -15.51 4.54 12.66
C ASN A 248 -14.70 5.28 11.59
N VAL A 249 -14.26 6.48 11.91
CA VAL A 249 -13.41 7.34 11.07
C VAL A 249 -12.10 6.64 10.65
N PHE A 250 -11.71 5.61 11.39
CA PHE A 250 -10.54 4.78 11.13
C PHE A 250 -10.67 3.87 9.89
N LEU A 251 -11.84 3.81 9.26
CA LEU A 251 -12.08 2.95 8.08
C LEU A 251 -11.17 3.26 6.89
N ASN A 252 -10.65 4.47 6.78
CA ASN A 252 -9.80 4.87 5.67
C ASN A 252 -8.35 4.38 5.83
N ASN A 253 -7.84 4.28 7.06
CA ASN A 253 -6.48 3.83 7.27
C ASN A 253 -6.45 2.31 7.30
N ARG A 254 -5.68 1.70 6.41
CA ARG A 254 -5.52 0.26 6.28
C ARG A 254 -4.06 -0.13 6.36
N ASP A 255 -3.81 -1.29 6.91
CA ASP A 255 -2.52 -1.92 6.77
C ASP A 255 -2.47 -2.62 5.40
N HIS A 256 -1.62 -2.09 4.51
CA HIS A 256 -1.47 -2.64 3.16
C HIS A 256 -0.09 -3.27 2.96
N ARG A 257 0.68 -3.45 4.01
CA ARG A 257 2.00 -4.10 4.01
C ARG A 257 1.88 -5.59 3.68
N LYS A 258 2.95 -6.16 3.15
CA LYS A 258 3.11 -7.59 2.91
C LYS A 258 4.54 -7.93 3.27
N ILE A 259 4.73 -8.42 4.47
CA ILE A 259 6.04 -8.68 5.06
C ILE A 259 6.07 -10.10 5.61
N THR A 260 7.17 -10.81 5.36
CA THR A 260 7.52 -12.01 6.10
C THR A 260 8.95 -11.86 6.58
N VAL A 261 9.19 -12.07 7.85
CA VAL A 261 10.53 -12.10 8.48
C VAL A 261 10.76 -13.46 9.10
N ILE A 262 11.93 -14.04 8.86
CA ILE A 262 12.34 -15.34 9.36
C ILE A 262 13.66 -15.16 10.11
N ASP A 263 13.64 -15.37 11.41
CA ASP A 263 14.80 -15.31 12.32
C ASP A 263 15.60 -13.99 12.27
N GLY A 264 15.00 -12.91 11.73
CA GLY A 264 15.70 -11.65 11.48
C GLY A 264 16.82 -11.73 10.41
N LYS A 265 16.91 -12.83 9.68
CA LYS A 265 17.96 -13.12 8.68
C LYS A 265 17.45 -13.10 7.26
N VAL A 266 16.23 -13.57 7.02
CA VAL A 266 15.58 -13.59 5.71
C VAL A 266 14.28 -12.82 5.79
N GLY A 267 14.02 -11.99 4.78
CA GLY A 267 12.81 -11.19 4.68
C GLY A 267 12.18 -11.28 3.28
N PHE A 268 10.85 -11.24 3.21
CA PHE A 268 10.11 -11.16 1.96
C PHE A 268 9.19 -9.95 1.99
N THR A 269 9.10 -9.25 0.86
CA THR A 269 8.06 -8.24 0.61
C THR A 269 7.73 -8.17 -0.88
N GLY A 270 6.61 -7.53 -1.22
CA GLY A 270 6.17 -7.42 -2.61
C GLY A 270 4.71 -7.01 -2.72
N GLY A 271 4.12 -7.20 -3.89
CA GLY A 271 2.74 -6.79 -4.17
C GLY A 271 1.66 -7.80 -3.74
N TYR A 272 2.00 -9.08 -3.62
CA TYR A 272 1.03 -10.16 -3.46
C TYR A 272 0.52 -10.34 -2.03
N ASN A 273 -0.79 -10.56 -1.90
CA ASN A 273 -1.44 -11.03 -0.69
C ASN A 273 -1.49 -12.57 -0.65
N LEU A 274 -1.94 -13.13 0.48
CA LEU A 274 -2.08 -14.58 0.65
C LEU A 274 -3.48 -15.07 0.24
N ALA A 275 -3.84 -14.82 -1.03
CA ALA A 275 -5.07 -15.30 -1.64
C ALA A 275 -4.77 -16.02 -2.97
N ASN A 276 -5.63 -16.97 -3.35
CA ASN A 276 -5.37 -17.88 -4.47
C ASN A 276 -5.14 -17.19 -5.82
N GLU A 277 -5.81 -16.08 -6.07
CA GLU A 277 -5.71 -15.31 -7.31
C GLU A 277 -4.31 -14.75 -7.55
N TYR A 278 -3.60 -14.33 -6.49
CA TYR A 278 -2.25 -13.77 -6.60
C TYR A 278 -1.22 -14.78 -7.12
N PHE A 279 -1.48 -16.06 -6.89
CA PHE A 279 -0.59 -17.17 -7.29
C PHE A 279 -1.11 -17.93 -8.51
N ASN A 280 -2.10 -17.39 -9.20
CA ASN A 280 -2.76 -18.03 -10.34
C ASN A 280 -3.32 -19.44 -10.02
N PHE A 281 -3.74 -19.68 -8.78
CA PHE A 281 -4.51 -20.88 -8.42
C PHE A 281 -5.98 -20.73 -8.82
N THR A 282 -6.44 -19.47 -8.98
CA THR A 282 -7.73 -19.08 -9.55
C THR A 282 -7.53 -17.89 -10.49
N HIS A 283 -8.44 -17.68 -11.46
CA HIS A 283 -8.29 -16.68 -12.51
C HIS A 283 -9.53 -15.79 -12.67
N PRO A 284 -9.96 -15.05 -11.61
CA PRO A 284 -11.18 -14.24 -11.67
C PRO A 284 -11.08 -13.08 -12.68
N TYR A 285 -9.85 -12.61 -12.98
CA TYR A 285 -9.55 -11.46 -13.84
C TYR A 285 -8.52 -11.81 -14.93
N GLY A 286 -8.53 -13.03 -15.44
CA GLY A 286 -7.50 -13.55 -16.33
C GLY A 286 -6.25 -13.96 -15.55
N GLN A 287 -5.07 -13.82 -16.15
CA GLN A 287 -3.82 -14.05 -15.43
C GLN A 287 -3.60 -12.94 -14.41
N TRP A 288 -3.00 -13.28 -13.28
CA TRP A 288 -2.58 -12.32 -12.27
C TRP A 288 -1.06 -12.19 -12.27
N LYS A 289 -0.57 -10.96 -12.50
CA LYS A 289 0.86 -10.67 -12.44
C LYS A 289 1.16 -9.89 -11.18
N ASP A 290 1.94 -10.49 -10.31
CA ASP A 290 2.47 -9.85 -9.12
C ASP A 290 3.91 -10.28 -8.88
N THR A 291 4.65 -9.46 -8.14
CA THR A 291 6.10 -9.61 -7.95
C THR A 291 6.47 -9.49 -6.48
N GLY A 292 7.65 -9.97 -6.14
CA GLY A 292 8.19 -9.83 -4.80
C GLY A 292 9.71 -9.89 -4.79
N ILE A 293 10.27 -9.55 -3.64
CA ILE A 293 11.70 -9.67 -3.37
C ILE A 293 11.94 -10.50 -2.11
N ARG A 294 13.03 -11.23 -2.10
CA ARG A 294 13.63 -11.88 -0.96
C ARG A 294 14.91 -11.17 -0.59
N LEU A 295 15.02 -10.78 0.65
CA LEU A 295 16.23 -10.19 1.24
C LEU A 295 16.90 -11.21 2.14
N GLU A 296 18.23 -11.26 2.12
CA GLU A 296 19.02 -12.04 3.07
C GLU A 296 20.21 -11.19 3.53
N GLY A 297 20.27 -10.91 4.82
CA GLY A 297 21.30 -10.08 5.43
C GLY A 297 20.74 -8.91 6.24
N GLU A 298 21.54 -7.85 6.37
CA GLU A 298 21.30 -6.77 7.34
C GLU A 298 20.01 -5.95 7.10
N ALA A 299 19.60 -5.77 5.84
CA ALA A 299 18.41 -5.00 5.51
C ALA A 299 17.09 -5.62 6.05
N VAL A 300 17.12 -6.92 6.43
CA VAL A 300 15.95 -7.58 7.06
C VAL A 300 15.60 -6.92 8.40
N ARG A 301 16.54 -6.24 9.06
CA ARG A 301 16.26 -5.43 10.26
C ARG A 301 15.16 -4.40 10.04
N SER A 302 15.21 -3.68 8.91
CA SER A 302 14.18 -2.68 8.60
C SER A 302 12.80 -3.33 8.48
N LEU A 303 12.67 -4.49 7.81
CA LEU A 303 11.41 -5.22 7.74
C LEU A 303 10.95 -5.74 9.12
N THR A 304 11.91 -6.14 9.97
CA THR A 304 11.61 -6.58 11.34
C THR A 304 11.04 -5.43 12.18
N VAL A 305 11.68 -4.25 12.11
CA VAL A 305 11.21 -3.04 12.80
C VAL A 305 9.82 -2.66 12.29
N THR A 306 9.61 -2.64 10.98
CA THR A 306 8.31 -2.31 10.36
C THR A 306 7.19 -3.23 10.87
N PHE A 307 7.44 -4.53 10.99
CA PHE A 307 6.47 -5.47 11.57
C PHE A 307 6.20 -5.18 13.06
N LEU A 308 7.26 -4.99 13.85
CA LEU A 308 7.15 -4.78 15.30
C LEU A 308 6.45 -3.46 15.65
N GLU A 309 6.61 -2.41 14.85
CA GLU A 309 5.88 -1.15 14.98
C GLU A 309 4.37 -1.41 15.00
N MET A 310 3.87 -2.07 13.96
CA MET A 310 2.43 -2.32 13.83
C MET A 310 1.93 -3.34 14.84
N TRP A 311 2.68 -4.42 15.06
CA TRP A 311 2.33 -5.44 16.04
C TRP A 311 2.11 -4.87 17.44
N ASN A 312 2.95 -3.93 17.85
CA ASN A 312 2.89 -3.32 19.18
C ASN A 312 1.94 -2.11 19.24
N ALA A 313 1.79 -1.35 18.16
CA ALA A 313 0.87 -0.20 18.13
C ALA A 313 -0.61 -0.59 18.22
N VAL A 314 -1.00 -1.78 17.75
CA VAL A 314 -2.41 -2.25 17.81
C VAL A 314 -2.76 -2.97 19.09
N SER A 315 -1.79 -3.34 19.91
CA SER A 315 -2.00 -4.07 21.16
C SER A 315 -2.23 -3.15 22.36
N ASP A 316 -2.82 -3.70 23.42
CA ASP A 316 -2.77 -3.08 24.74
C ASP A 316 -1.34 -3.12 25.30
N LYS A 317 -0.95 -2.10 26.07
CA LYS A 317 0.42 -1.96 26.61
C LYS A 317 0.92 -3.21 27.35
N ASP A 318 0.03 -3.89 28.08
CA ASP A 318 0.37 -5.11 28.84
C ASP A 318 0.68 -6.33 27.98
N LYS A 319 0.47 -6.24 26.66
CA LYS A 319 0.73 -7.31 25.68
C LYS A 319 1.82 -6.96 24.68
N ASN A 320 2.47 -5.82 24.88
CA ASN A 320 3.57 -5.39 24.03
C ASN A 320 4.87 -6.11 24.40
N ASP A 321 5.77 -6.18 23.43
CA ASP A 321 7.12 -6.66 23.66
C ASP A 321 7.84 -5.73 24.66
N SER A 322 8.60 -6.31 25.57
CA SER A 322 9.37 -5.58 26.57
C SER A 322 10.82 -5.33 26.15
N ASP A 323 11.34 -6.14 25.22
CA ASP A 323 12.67 -6.01 24.65
C ASP A 323 12.61 -6.32 23.15
N PHE A 324 12.85 -5.30 22.33
CA PHE A 324 12.87 -5.44 20.87
C PHE A 324 14.21 -5.96 20.35
N THR A 325 15.27 -5.90 21.15
CA THR A 325 16.63 -6.26 20.71
C THR A 325 16.77 -7.77 20.44
N GLU A 326 15.91 -8.59 21.06
CA GLU A 326 15.90 -10.04 20.83
C GLU A 326 15.55 -10.42 19.37
N PHE A 327 14.78 -9.56 18.67
CA PHE A 327 14.38 -9.75 17.27
C PHE A 327 15.33 -9.07 16.27
N LEU A 328 16.19 -8.17 16.73
CA LEU A 328 17.14 -7.42 15.91
C LEU A 328 18.50 -8.12 15.87
N VAL A 329 18.49 -9.36 15.41
CA VAL A 329 19.66 -10.23 15.41
C VAL A 329 20.81 -9.64 14.57
N GLN A 330 22.02 -9.64 15.12
CA GLN A 330 23.20 -9.44 14.29
C GLN A 330 23.42 -10.69 13.44
N THR A 331 23.61 -10.50 12.14
CA THR A 331 23.84 -11.59 11.22
C THR A 331 25.32 -11.72 10.88
N ASP A 332 25.83 -12.95 10.86
CA ASP A 332 27.15 -13.26 10.33
C ASP A 332 27.13 -13.44 8.80
N TYR A 333 26.01 -13.11 8.18
CA TYR A 333 25.82 -13.22 6.74
C TYR A 333 26.78 -12.30 6.00
N GLN A 334 27.40 -12.81 4.95
CA GLN A 334 28.22 -12.05 4.02
C GLN A 334 27.53 -12.04 2.66
N ALA A 335 27.12 -10.87 2.22
CA ALA A 335 26.47 -10.71 0.93
C ALA A 335 27.40 -11.15 -0.21
N LYS A 336 26.83 -11.86 -1.18
CA LYS A 336 27.50 -12.34 -2.39
C LYS A 336 27.39 -11.35 -3.53
N GLN A 337 26.38 -10.48 -3.46
CA GLN A 337 26.10 -9.43 -4.44
C GLN A 337 26.58 -8.09 -3.91
N THR A 338 26.91 -7.18 -4.82
CA THR A 338 27.09 -5.77 -4.50
C THR A 338 25.77 -5.04 -4.66
N GLY A 339 25.58 -3.96 -3.94
CA GLY A 339 24.39 -3.12 -4.09
C GLY A 339 24.05 -2.38 -2.82
N PHE A 340 23.02 -1.55 -2.91
CA PHE A 340 22.51 -0.74 -1.82
C PHE A 340 21.00 -1.00 -1.70
N ILE A 341 20.60 -1.46 -0.53
CA ILE A 341 19.25 -1.96 -0.26
C ILE A 341 18.67 -1.17 0.91
N GLN A 342 17.52 -0.56 0.72
CA GLN A 342 16.89 0.30 1.71
C GLN A 342 15.39 0.00 1.79
N PRO A 343 14.98 -1.01 2.59
CA PRO A 343 13.58 -1.18 2.92
C PRO A 343 13.12 -0.02 3.81
N TYR A 344 11.92 0.50 3.55
CA TYR A 344 11.32 1.59 4.32
C TYR A 344 9.83 1.35 4.48
N ALA A 345 9.25 1.93 5.53
CA ALA A 345 7.82 2.03 5.71
C ALA A 345 7.31 3.42 5.35
N ASP A 346 6.03 3.48 5.02
CA ASP A 346 5.27 4.70 4.82
C ASP A 346 4.03 4.66 5.73
N SER A 347 3.73 5.76 6.40
CA SER A 347 2.70 5.82 7.42
C SER A 347 1.76 7.00 7.18
N PRO A 348 0.43 6.80 7.22
CA PRO A 348 -0.50 7.92 7.13
C PRO A 348 -0.56 8.77 8.42
N MET A 349 0.30 8.49 9.42
CA MET A 349 0.22 9.10 10.75
C MET A 349 1.18 10.27 10.95
N ASP A 350 2.28 10.35 10.20
CA ASP A 350 3.36 11.34 10.40
C ASP A 350 3.28 12.57 9.48
N HIS A 351 2.36 12.56 8.51
CA HIS A 351 2.20 13.61 7.48
C HIS A 351 3.33 13.69 6.45
N GLU A 352 4.21 12.69 6.40
CA GLU A 352 5.21 12.54 5.34
C GLU A 352 4.76 11.42 4.39
N GLN A 353 4.75 11.66 3.09
CA GLN A 353 4.34 10.68 2.08
C GLN A 353 5.59 10.09 1.41
N VAL A 354 6.30 9.28 2.18
CA VAL A 354 7.61 8.75 1.77
C VAL A 354 7.54 8.00 0.44
N GLY A 355 6.48 7.23 0.23
CA GLY A 355 6.30 6.48 -1.02
C GLY A 355 6.14 7.38 -2.24
N GLU A 356 5.32 8.43 -2.16
CA GLU A 356 5.13 9.38 -3.26
C GLU A 356 6.40 10.16 -3.56
N GLU A 357 7.07 10.65 -2.52
CA GLU A 357 8.29 11.45 -2.65
C GLU A 357 9.46 10.64 -3.24
N VAL A 358 9.56 9.35 -2.90
CA VAL A 358 10.53 8.44 -3.53
C VAL A 358 10.23 8.30 -5.03
N TYR A 359 8.96 8.08 -5.42
CA TYR A 359 8.58 7.99 -6.83
C TYR A 359 8.82 9.30 -7.60
N ILE A 360 8.42 10.43 -7.02
CA ILE A 360 8.66 11.76 -7.60
C ILE A 360 10.17 12.02 -7.76
N SER A 361 10.95 11.66 -6.74
CA SER A 361 12.41 11.80 -6.78
C SER A 361 13.04 10.93 -7.85
N MET A 362 12.62 9.67 -8.01
CA MET A 362 13.07 8.80 -9.09
C MET A 362 12.78 9.41 -10.47
N VAL A 363 11.57 9.88 -10.69
CA VAL A 363 11.16 10.52 -11.95
C VAL A 363 11.98 11.79 -12.24
N ASN A 364 12.18 12.61 -11.22
CA ASN A 364 12.94 13.86 -11.35
C ASN A 364 14.43 13.64 -11.61
N LYS A 365 15.02 12.58 -11.05
CA LYS A 365 16.44 12.20 -11.21
C LYS A 365 16.72 11.34 -12.42
N ALA A 366 15.68 10.78 -13.06
CA ALA A 366 15.83 10.00 -14.27
C ALA A 366 16.33 10.87 -15.45
N GLU A 367 17.27 10.32 -16.21
CA GLU A 367 17.93 10.96 -17.35
C GLU A 367 17.58 10.28 -18.68
N LYS A 368 17.45 8.94 -18.69
CA LYS A 368 17.16 8.14 -19.87
C LYS A 368 15.73 7.63 -19.88
N TYR A 369 15.34 6.94 -18.81
CA TYR A 369 14.02 6.37 -18.68
C TYR A 369 13.58 6.20 -17.22
N CYS A 370 12.26 6.17 -17.00
CA CYS A 370 11.65 5.79 -15.73
C CYS A 370 10.35 5.03 -16.03
N TRP A 371 10.29 3.75 -15.63
CA TRP A 371 9.16 2.86 -15.92
C TRP A 371 8.49 2.40 -14.65
N PHE A 372 7.17 2.25 -14.70
CA PHE A 372 6.33 1.84 -13.58
C PHE A 372 5.38 0.72 -13.99
N MET A 373 5.07 -0.18 -13.05
CA MET A 373 3.90 -1.04 -13.09
C MET A 373 3.08 -0.80 -11.85
N THR A 374 1.77 -0.60 -12.01
CA THR A 374 0.83 -0.34 -10.91
C THR A 374 -0.57 -0.82 -11.27
N PRO A 375 -1.33 -1.39 -10.32
CA PRO A 375 -2.72 -1.79 -10.58
C PRO A 375 -3.67 -0.61 -10.77
N TYR A 376 -3.36 0.53 -10.15
CA TYR A 376 -4.19 1.73 -10.17
C TYR A 376 -3.33 2.96 -10.46
N LEU A 377 -3.87 3.89 -11.25
CA LEU A 377 -3.22 5.16 -11.60
C LEU A 377 -4.18 6.30 -11.26
N ILE A 378 -4.15 6.72 -10.00
CA ILE A 378 -5.00 7.78 -9.43
C ILE A 378 -4.09 8.70 -8.63
N ILE A 379 -3.32 9.48 -9.34
CA ILE A 379 -2.17 10.24 -8.83
C ILE A 379 -2.50 11.70 -8.55
N THR A 380 -1.68 12.32 -7.71
CA THR A 380 -1.73 13.75 -7.39
C THR A 380 -1.35 14.63 -8.58
N ASP A 381 -1.61 15.90 -8.45
CA ASP A 381 -1.16 16.89 -9.43
C ASP A 381 0.37 17.01 -9.42
N GLU A 382 1.01 16.84 -8.26
CA GLU A 382 2.46 16.84 -8.05
C GLU A 382 3.12 15.69 -8.82
N MET A 383 2.64 14.46 -8.62
CA MET A 383 3.13 13.28 -9.36
C MET A 383 2.84 13.39 -10.86
N THR A 384 1.66 13.86 -11.23
CA THR A 384 1.31 14.14 -12.65
C THR A 384 2.30 15.13 -13.27
N HIS A 385 2.60 16.22 -12.56
CA HIS A 385 3.55 17.23 -13.03
C HIS A 385 4.96 16.65 -13.20
N ALA A 386 5.44 15.87 -12.23
CA ALA A 386 6.77 15.26 -12.29
C ALA A 386 6.89 14.32 -13.51
N LEU A 387 5.93 13.41 -13.73
CA LEU A 387 5.90 12.49 -14.88
C LEU A 387 5.88 13.25 -16.22
N CYS A 388 5.02 14.28 -16.32
CA CYS A 388 4.93 15.10 -17.54
C CYS A 388 6.22 15.91 -17.79
N LEU A 389 6.83 16.44 -16.73
CA LEU A 389 8.08 17.20 -16.86
C LEU A 389 9.24 16.30 -17.29
N ALA A 390 9.35 15.11 -16.73
CA ALA A 390 10.37 14.13 -17.13
C ALA A 390 10.23 13.77 -18.62
N ALA A 391 9.01 13.44 -19.07
CA ALA A 391 8.76 13.14 -20.48
C ALA A 391 9.12 14.33 -21.40
N LYS A 392 8.78 15.56 -21.01
CA LYS A 392 9.16 16.78 -21.76
C LYS A 392 10.67 17.04 -21.81
N ARG A 393 11.43 16.57 -20.79
CA ARG A 393 12.90 16.61 -20.81
C ARG A 393 13.52 15.54 -21.72
N GLY A 394 12.71 14.66 -22.32
CA GLY A 394 13.17 13.57 -23.17
C GLY A 394 13.40 12.24 -22.44
N VAL A 395 13.01 12.14 -21.19
CA VAL A 395 13.03 10.85 -20.45
C VAL A 395 11.92 9.95 -20.98
N ASP A 396 12.23 8.70 -21.28
CA ASP A 396 11.23 7.69 -21.69
C ASP A 396 10.43 7.22 -20.47
N VAL A 397 9.28 7.85 -20.24
CA VAL A 397 8.39 7.54 -19.12
C VAL A 397 7.32 6.57 -19.60
N ARG A 398 7.27 5.37 -19.00
CA ARG A 398 6.29 4.33 -19.31
C ARG A 398 5.55 3.85 -18.07
N ILE A 399 4.24 3.62 -18.22
CA ILE A 399 3.40 3.11 -17.12
C ILE A 399 2.60 1.91 -17.64
N ILE A 400 2.72 0.78 -16.96
CA ILE A 400 1.94 -0.44 -17.21
C ILE A 400 0.79 -0.49 -16.19
N THR A 401 -0.42 -0.72 -16.69
CA THR A 401 -1.65 -0.85 -15.92
C THR A 401 -2.42 -2.10 -16.35
N PRO A 402 -3.40 -2.60 -15.59
CA PRO A 402 -4.17 -3.78 -15.97
C PRO A 402 -4.97 -3.60 -17.27
N GLY A 403 -5.00 -4.62 -18.10
CA GLY A 403 -5.89 -4.70 -19.25
C GLY A 403 -7.29 -5.22 -18.89
N ILE A 404 -7.38 -6.11 -17.87
CA ILE A 404 -8.64 -6.62 -17.33
C ILE A 404 -8.77 -6.11 -15.89
N PRO A 405 -9.81 -5.34 -15.55
CA PRO A 405 -9.94 -4.74 -14.22
C PRO A 405 -10.52 -5.70 -13.18
N ASP A 406 -10.07 -5.57 -11.92
CA ASP A 406 -10.72 -6.13 -10.73
C ASP A 406 -11.98 -5.33 -10.35
N LYS A 407 -11.92 -4.00 -10.45
CA LYS A 407 -13.00 -3.05 -10.12
C LYS A 407 -13.23 -2.08 -11.27
N LYS A 408 -14.36 -2.24 -11.97
CA LYS A 408 -14.70 -1.42 -13.16
C LYS A 408 -14.71 0.09 -12.88
N MET A 409 -15.13 0.51 -11.68
CA MET A 409 -15.17 1.93 -11.31
C MET A 409 -13.75 2.49 -11.22
N ILE A 410 -12.85 1.83 -10.48
CA ILE A 410 -11.45 2.25 -10.32
C ILE A 410 -10.70 2.26 -11.66
N TYR A 411 -10.99 1.28 -12.52
CA TYR A 411 -10.44 1.22 -13.86
C TYR A 411 -10.85 2.43 -14.73
N ASN A 412 -12.11 2.86 -14.64
CA ASN A 412 -12.57 4.05 -15.35
C ASN A 412 -11.92 5.33 -14.81
N ILE A 413 -11.66 5.41 -13.51
CA ILE A 413 -10.94 6.53 -12.89
C ILE A 413 -9.48 6.51 -13.36
N THR A 414 -8.79 5.38 -13.29
CA THR A 414 -7.42 5.20 -13.79
C THR A 414 -7.28 5.73 -15.23
N ARG A 415 -8.17 5.30 -16.12
CA ARG A 415 -8.17 5.75 -17.52
C ARG A 415 -8.44 7.25 -17.70
N SER A 416 -9.06 7.90 -16.72
CA SER A 416 -9.30 9.33 -16.78
C SER A 416 -8.02 10.17 -16.64
N PHE A 417 -6.94 9.58 -16.13
CA PHE A 417 -5.63 10.22 -16.02
C PHE A 417 -4.78 10.08 -17.29
N TYR A 418 -5.07 9.09 -18.15
CA TYR A 418 -4.23 8.78 -19.32
C TYR A 418 -4.03 9.97 -20.24
N HIS A 419 -5.10 10.64 -20.64
CA HIS A 419 -5.00 11.76 -21.59
C HIS A 419 -4.06 12.86 -21.09
N GLY A 420 -4.14 13.23 -19.81
CA GLY A 420 -3.27 14.28 -19.22
C GLY A 420 -1.80 13.90 -19.29
N LEU A 421 -1.46 12.63 -19.09
CA LEU A 421 -0.08 12.13 -19.14
C LEU A 421 0.41 11.97 -20.60
N VAL A 422 -0.39 11.32 -21.42
CA VAL A 422 -0.05 11.02 -22.83
C VAL A 422 0.17 12.29 -23.65
N LYS A 423 -0.64 13.34 -23.44
CA LYS A 423 -0.48 14.65 -24.08
C LYS A 423 0.91 15.26 -23.87
N HIS A 424 1.61 14.85 -22.82
CA HIS A 424 2.92 15.38 -22.46
C HIS A 424 4.07 14.40 -22.73
N GLY A 425 3.77 13.26 -23.39
CA GLY A 425 4.78 12.31 -23.86
C GLY A 425 4.96 11.07 -22.99
N VAL A 426 4.18 10.90 -21.93
CA VAL A 426 4.17 9.66 -21.15
C VAL A 426 3.49 8.55 -21.94
N ARG A 427 4.08 7.35 -21.97
CA ARG A 427 3.54 6.20 -22.70
C ARG A 427 2.80 5.26 -21.74
N ILE A 428 1.60 4.83 -22.15
CA ILE A 428 0.73 3.98 -21.33
C ILE A 428 0.52 2.63 -22.01
N TYR A 429 0.70 1.58 -21.20
CA TYR A 429 0.57 0.19 -21.61
C TYR A 429 -0.50 -0.50 -20.76
N GLU A 430 -1.43 -1.22 -21.41
CA GLU A 430 -2.41 -2.06 -20.72
C GLU A 430 -2.03 -3.53 -20.90
N TRP A 431 -1.71 -4.22 -19.81
CA TRP A 431 -1.34 -5.64 -19.83
C TRP A 431 -2.54 -6.53 -20.15
N THR A 432 -2.55 -7.11 -21.33
CA THR A 432 -3.73 -7.76 -21.92
C THR A 432 -4.06 -9.15 -21.35
N PRO A 433 -3.10 -9.96 -20.84
CA PRO A 433 -3.42 -11.29 -20.31
C PRO A 433 -4.33 -11.28 -19.06
N GLY A 434 -4.36 -10.15 -18.33
CA GLY A 434 -5.16 -10.12 -17.11
C GLY A 434 -5.00 -8.86 -16.26
N PHE A 435 -4.88 -9.07 -14.94
CA PHE A 435 -4.71 -8.03 -13.95
C PHE A 435 -3.27 -7.99 -13.44
N CYS A 436 -2.52 -6.93 -13.75
CA CYS A 436 -1.21 -6.70 -13.17
C CYS A 436 -1.35 -5.95 -11.85
N HIS A 437 -0.82 -6.53 -10.79
CA HIS A 437 -0.92 -6.00 -9.42
C HIS A 437 0.45 -5.67 -8.80
N ALA A 438 1.54 -5.86 -9.50
CA ALA A 438 2.88 -5.48 -9.05
C ALA A 438 3.01 -3.97 -8.85
N LYS A 439 3.81 -3.55 -7.88
CA LYS A 439 4.18 -2.17 -7.59
C LYS A 439 5.69 -2.09 -7.65
N ILE A 440 6.17 -1.90 -8.86
CA ILE A 440 7.59 -1.83 -9.16
C ILE A 440 7.89 -0.62 -10.04
N SER A 441 9.06 -0.06 -9.85
CA SER A 441 9.59 0.99 -10.70
C SER A 441 11.08 0.81 -10.94
N VAL A 442 11.57 1.31 -12.06
CA VAL A 442 13.00 1.29 -12.40
C VAL A 442 13.38 2.55 -13.15
N ALA A 443 14.57 3.07 -12.91
CA ALA A 443 15.13 4.19 -13.65
C ALA A 443 16.61 3.97 -14.00
N ASP A 444 16.96 4.24 -15.26
CA ASP A 444 18.34 4.37 -15.79
C ASP A 444 19.26 3.18 -15.47
N ASP A 445 18.76 1.96 -15.32
CA ASP A 445 19.52 0.75 -14.94
C ASP A 445 20.27 0.85 -13.57
N CYS A 446 19.99 1.86 -12.76
CA CYS A 446 20.77 2.11 -11.56
C CYS A 446 19.97 2.19 -10.27
N MET A 447 18.66 2.33 -10.34
CA MET A 447 17.77 2.36 -9.18
C MET A 447 16.39 1.79 -9.50
N ALA A 448 15.80 1.11 -8.52
CA ALA A 448 14.47 0.51 -8.62
C ALA A 448 13.76 0.53 -7.26
N THR A 449 12.43 0.35 -7.29
CA THR A 449 11.64 0.03 -6.11
C THR A 449 10.80 -1.22 -6.32
N SER A 450 10.56 -1.95 -5.24
CA SER A 450 9.58 -3.03 -5.18
C SER A 450 8.91 -2.99 -3.81
N GLY A 451 7.61 -3.23 -3.74
CA GLY A 451 6.90 -3.19 -2.47
C GLY A 451 5.39 -3.21 -2.63
N THR A 452 4.72 -2.50 -1.73
CA THR A 452 3.27 -2.52 -1.62
C THR A 452 2.59 -1.27 -2.15
N ILE A 453 3.36 -0.18 -2.41
CA ILE A 453 2.89 1.17 -2.67
C ILE A 453 2.37 1.33 -4.10
N ASN A 454 1.05 1.46 -4.27
CA ASN A 454 0.43 1.76 -5.56
C ASN A 454 0.61 3.23 -5.95
N LEU A 455 0.44 3.54 -7.23
CA LEU A 455 0.25 4.91 -7.73
C LEU A 455 -1.23 5.33 -7.61
N ASP A 456 -1.77 5.30 -6.38
CA ASP A 456 -3.10 5.81 -6.08
C ASP A 456 -3.13 6.55 -4.73
N ASN A 457 -4.05 7.52 -4.62
CA ASN A 457 -4.14 8.38 -3.44
C ASN A 457 -4.38 7.59 -2.14
N ARG A 458 -5.03 6.43 -2.23
CA ARG A 458 -5.30 5.61 -1.05
C ARG A 458 -4.03 5.00 -0.49
N SER A 459 -3.19 4.47 -1.35
CA SER A 459 -1.88 3.93 -1.00
C SER A 459 -0.96 5.03 -0.48
N LEU A 460 -0.91 6.17 -1.17
CA LEU A 460 0.04 7.25 -0.89
C LEU A 460 -0.32 8.10 0.35
N TYR A 461 -1.59 8.10 0.81
CA TYR A 461 -2.04 9.02 1.87
C TYR A 461 -2.82 8.38 3.02
N HIS A 462 -3.31 7.16 2.85
CA HIS A 462 -4.23 6.55 3.81
C HIS A 462 -3.79 5.19 4.34
N HIS A 463 -2.90 4.51 3.66
CA HIS A 463 -2.46 3.18 4.05
C HIS A 463 -1.10 3.21 4.75
N PHE A 464 -0.90 2.24 5.65
CA PHE A 464 0.43 1.83 6.04
C PHE A 464 0.99 0.96 4.92
N GLU A 465 2.10 1.36 4.36
CA GLU A 465 2.75 0.71 3.23
C GLU A 465 4.20 0.38 3.55
N ASN A 466 4.83 -0.42 2.72
CA ASN A 466 6.28 -0.58 2.73
C ASN A 466 6.83 -0.69 1.32
N GLY A 467 8.02 -0.18 1.13
CA GLY A 467 8.80 -0.27 -0.10
C GLY A 467 10.23 -0.70 0.18
N CYS A 468 10.91 -1.13 -0.85
CA CYS A 468 12.35 -1.33 -0.83
C CYS A 468 12.96 -0.54 -1.99
N PHE A 469 13.73 0.48 -1.67
CA PHE A 469 14.56 1.19 -2.63
C PHE A 469 15.86 0.42 -2.83
N MET A 470 16.25 0.21 -4.06
CA MET A 470 17.43 -0.58 -4.45
C MET A 470 18.26 0.20 -5.44
N ALA A 471 19.58 0.16 -5.26
CA ALA A 471 20.51 0.78 -6.21
C ALA A 471 21.72 -0.12 -6.45
N ASP A 472 22.23 -0.11 -7.68
CA ASP A 472 23.47 -0.78 -8.07
C ASP A 472 23.52 -2.28 -7.73
N CYS A 473 22.40 -2.97 -7.85
CA CYS A 473 22.28 -4.42 -7.63
C CYS A 473 21.61 -5.12 -8.81
N GLN A 474 21.76 -6.45 -8.88
CA GLN A 474 21.20 -7.26 -9.96
C GLN A 474 19.67 -7.14 -10.05
N ALA A 475 18.98 -7.04 -8.91
CA ALA A 475 17.52 -6.91 -8.87
C ALA A 475 17.00 -5.68 -9.64
N VAL A 476 17.77 -4.59 -9.75
CA VAL A 476 17.41 -3.42 -10.58
C VAL A 476 17.30 -3.82 -12.06
N LEU A 477 18.25 -4.60 -12.55
CA LEU A 477 18.27 -5.09 -13.94
C LEU A 477 17.18 -6.16 -14.17
N ASP A 478 16.92 -6.99 -13.17
CA ASP A 478 15.87 -8.01 -13.25
C ASP A 478 14.49 -7.35 -13.34
N ILE A 479 14.20 -6.32 -12.52
CA ILE A 479 12.98 -5.51 -12.60
C ILE A 479 12.87 -4.81 -13.97
N ARG A 480 13.96 -4.23 -14.48
CA ARG A 480 13.99 -3.63 -15.82
C ARG A 480 13.63 -4.63 -16.91
N ASN A 481 14.22 -5.83 -16.84
CA ASN A 481 13.98 -6.88 -17.82
C ASN A 481 12.53 -7.40 -17.76
N ASP A 482 11.99 -7.58 -16.56
CA ASP A 482 10.60 -7.99 -16.36
C ASP A 482 9.61 -6.94 -16.89
N LEU A 483 9.85 -5.65 -16.61
CA LEU A 483 9.02 -4.57 -17.16
C LEU A 483 9.08 -4.52 -18.69
N ALA A 484 10.27 -4.71 -19.28
CA ALA A 484 10.43 -4.74 -20.72
C ALA A 484 9.68 -5.93 -21.35
N ALA A 485 9.86 -7.14 -20.82
CA ALA A 485 9.16 -8.34 -21.26
C ALA A 485 7.63 -8.21 -21.10
N THR A 486 7.18 -7.63 -19.98
CA THR A 486 5.75 -7.38 -19.75
C THR A 486 5.15 -6.41 -20.77
N MET A 487 5.92 -5.38 -21.21
CA MET A 487 5.44 -4.44 -22.23
C MET A 487 5.21 -5.13 -23.59
N ASP A 488 5.94 -6.20 -23.91
CA ASP A 488 5.72 -6.97 -25.14
C ASP A 488 4.36 -7.71 -25.12
N GLU A 489 3.81 -7.99 -23.94
CA GLU A 489 2.48 -8.60 -23.75
C GLU A 489 1.36 -7.55 -23.63
N CYS A 490 1.72 -6.26 -23.61
CA CYS A 490 0.78 -5.17 -23.44
C CYS A 490 0.23 -4.65 -24.78
N ARG A 491 -0.95 -4.05 -24.68
CA ARG A 491 -1.42 -3.12 -25.71
C ARG A 491 -0.98 -1.70 -25.32
N GLU A 492 -0.14 -1.08 -26.15
CA GLU A 492 0.12 0.36 -25.99
C GLU A 492 -1.13 1.16 -26.37
N VAL A 493 -1.60 2.02 -25.47
CA VAL A 493 -2.80 2.83 -25.66
C VAL A 493 -2.50 4.33 -25.79
N THR A 494 -1.22 4.69 -25.88
CA THR A 494 -0.74 6.08 -25.95
C THR A 494 -1.43 6.85 -27.08
N GLU A 495 -1.42 6.34 -28.30
CA GLU A 495 -2.05 7.01 -29.45
C GLU A 495 -3.57 7.15 -29.26
N GLN A 496 -4.23 6.12 -28.74
CA GLN A 496 -5.67 6.11 -28.48
C GLN A 496 -6.12 7.25 -27.57
N TYR A 497 -5.30 7.64 -26.58
CA TYR A 497 -5.61 8.69 -25.62
C TYR A 497 -5.00 10.06 -25.95
N SER A 498 -4.19 10.15 -26.99
CA SER A 498 -3.61 11.41 -27.44
C SER A 498 -4.62 12.28 -28.19
N THR A 499 -5.52 11.68 -28.97
CA THR A 499 -6.46 12.35 -29.88
C THR A 499 -7.87 11.73 -29.83
N GLY A 500 -8.83 12.42 -30.45
CA GLY A 500 -10.17 11.90 -30.65
C GLY A 500 -11.05 11.90 -29.39
N ARG A 501 -12.07 11.03 -29.41
CA ARG A 501 -13.09 10.97 -28.34
C ARG A 501 -12.52 10.54 -26.98
N SER A 502 -11.46 9.75 -26.97
CA SER A 502 -10.81 9.28 -25.74
C SER A 502 -9.99 10.36 -25.04
N ALA A 503 -9.65 11.45 -25.75
CA ALA A 503 -8.97 12.61 -25.20
C ALA A 503 -9.86 13.47 -24.28
N TYR A 504 -11.18 13.26 -24.30
CA TYR A 504 -12.11 14.05 -23.50
C TYR A 504 -12.67 13.22 -22.35
N LEU A 505 -12.60 13.77 -21.14
CA LEU A 505 -13.25 13.18 -19.99
C LEU A 505 -14.77 13.22 -20.15
N ARG A 506 -15.42 12.07 -19.88
CA ARG A 506 -16.87 12.03 -19.78
C ARG A 506 -17.34 12.65 -18.47
N LEU A 507 -18.53 13.24 -18.46
CA LEU A 507 -19.08 13.87 -17.25
C LEU A 507 -19.06 12.91 -16.02
N GLY A 508 -19.36 11.62 -16.22
CA GLY A 508 -19.28 10.61 -15.16
C GLY A 508 -17.86 10.36 -14.65
N GLN A 509 -16.85 10.43 -15.52
CA GLN A 509 -15.43 10.29 -15.12
C GLN A 509 -14.97 11.51 -14.33
N LEU A 510 -15.38 12.73 -14.73
CA LEU A 510 -15.10 13.96 -13.98
C LEU A 510 -15.71 13.89 -12.58
N PHE A 511 -16.96 13.44 -12.48
CA PHE A 511 -17.63 13.27 -11.19
C PHE A 511 -16.92 12.23 -10.30
N MET A 512 -16.58 11.06 -10.86
CA MET A 512 -15.83 10.04 -10.12
C MET A 512 -14.44 10.53 -9.72
N ARG A 513 -13.74 11.25 -10.61
CA ARG A 513 -12.41 11.81 -10.32
C ARG A 513 -12.44 12.83 -9.19
N LEU A 514 -13.53 13.59 -9.05
CA LEU A 514 -13.72 14.51 -7.94
C LEU A 514 -13.62 13.82 -6.57
N PHE A 515 -14.08 12.57 -6.49
CA PHE A 515 -14.04 11.77 -5.26
C PHE A 515 -12.86 10.79 -5.21
N ALA A 516 -11.96 10.83 -6.18
CA ALA A 516 -10.83 9.91 -6.26
C ALA A 516 -9.89 9.99 -5.03
N GLY A 517 -9.79 11.16 -4.39
CA GLY A 517 -9.05 11.33 -3.14
C GLY A 517 -9.68 10.67 -1.90
N LEU A 518 -10.96 10.21 -2.03
CA LEU A 518 -11.68 9.51 -0.96
C LEU A 518 -11.81 7.99 -1.25
N LEU A 519 -11.47 7.57 -2.47
CA LEU A 519 -11.51 6.20 -2.96
C LEU A 519 -10.16 5.53 -2.82
#